data_fedee1b7ed58f63c6e95e56d57a04ea4
#
_entry.id   fedee1b7ed58f63c6e95e56d57a04ea4
#
_cell.length_a   1.000
_cell.length_b   1.000
_cell.length_c   1.000
_cell.angle_alpha   90.00
_cell.angle_beta   90.00
_cell.angle_gamma   90.00
#
_symmetry.space_group_name_H-M   'P 1'
#
loop_
_entity.id
_entity.type
_entity.pdbx_description
1 polymer ?
#
loop_
_entity_poly.entity_id
_entity_poly.type
_entity_poly.pdbx_seq_one_letter_code
_entity_poly.pdbx_strand_id
1 'polypeptide(L)'
;SGGVLSRIETSADRDGDEWVLNGTKAVVTTAPLADYLIVSARTAGEPHDPAGVSLFLIDLADGGPTGLELHKLRTIDDRQAADITFTDVRLPGDALIADENAIEILEKAWDTATAAVVSEAVGLMRKVFTDTVEYSKQREQFGVPIGSFQVLQHRMVDMHLELEQSVAAQYFA
;
A
#
# COMPACT_ATOMS: atom_id res chain seq x y z
N SER A 1 -8.27 -1.95 -10.71
CA SER A 1 -7.74 -0.60 -10.88
C SER A 1 -7.66 0.05 -9.51
N GLY A 2 -6.44 0.15 -8.94
CA GLY A 2 -6.22 0.78 -7.66
C GLY A 2 -6.63 2.25 -7.68
N GLY A 3 -7.18 2.75 -6.58
CA GLY A 3 -7.43 4.17 -6.37
C GLY A 3 -8.83 4.58 -5.94
N VAL A 4 -9.81 3.70 -6.01
CA VAL A 4 -11.16 3.99 -5.50
C VAL A 4 -11.50 3.00 -4.40
N LEU A 5 -11.45 3.45 -3.13
CA LEU A 5 -11.64 2.60 -1.94
C LEU A 5 -13.04 1.98 -1.88
N SER A 6 -14.06 2.63 -2.44
CA SER A 6 -15.44 2.12 -2.48
C SER A 6 -15.67 1.08 -3.58
N ARG A 7 -14.77 0.94 -4.57
CA ARG A 7 -14.93 -0.05 -5.63
C ARG A 7 -14.49 -1.43 -5.15
N ILE A 8 -15.40 -2.16 -4.57
CA ILE A 8 -15.19 -3.49 -4.00
C ILE A 8 -16.13 -4.50 -4.66
N GLU A 9 -15.53 -5.49 -5.33
CA GLU A 9 -16.22 -6.56 -6.05
C GLU A 9 -16.27 -7.87 -5.22
N THR A 10 -15.39 -8.03 -4.23
CA THR A 10 -15.48 -9.12 -3.27
C THR A 10 -16.74 -8.98 -2.45
N SER A 11 -17.62 -9.98 -2.45
CA SER A 11 -18.87 -9.99 -1.69
C SER A 11 -18.73 -10.72 -0.36
N ALA A 12 -19.61 -10.38 0.59
CA ALA A 12 -19.82 -11.10 1.82
C ALA A 12 -21.30 -11.18 2.11
N ASP A 13 -21.85 -12.39 2.04
CA ASP A 13 -23.27 -12.67 2.25
C ASP A 13 -23.49 -13.30 3.63
N ARG A 14 -24.55 -12.89 4.33
CA ARG A 14 -24.90 -13.45 5.63
C ARG A 14 -25.60 -14.80 5.46
N ASP A 15 -25.09 -15.84 6.13
CA ASP A 15 -25.69 -17.16 6.19
C ASP A 15 -25.84 -17.60 7.67
N GLY A 16 -26.99 -17.33 8.26
CA GLY A 16 -27.22 -17.54 9.69
C GLY A 16 -26.30 -16.68 10.57
N ASP A 17 -25.47 -17.34 11.38
CA ASP A 17 -24.49 -16.66 12.24
C ASP A 17 -23.10 -16.49 11.57
N GLU A 18 -22.94 -16.95 10.34
CA GLU A 18 -21.70 -16.87 9.58
C GLU A 18 -21.78 -15.84 8.44
N TRP A 19 -20.61 -15.51 7.90
CA TRP A 19 -20.43 -14.77 6.65
C TRP A 19 -19.80 -15.67 5.60
N VAL A 20 -20.25 -15.55 4.35
CA VAL A 20 -19.70 -16.27 3.21
C VAL A 20 -19.06 -15.26 2.25
N LEU A 21 -17.74 -15.33 2.11
CA LEU A 21 -16.98 -14.43 1.25
C LEU A 21 -16.67 -15.06 -0.10
N ASN A 22 -16.90 -14.29 -1.18
CA ASN A 22 -16.56 -14.65 -2.54
C ASN A 22 -15.87 -13.50 -3.28
N GLY A 23 -14.86 -13.82 -4.10
CA GLY A 23 -14.16 -12.83 -4.93
C GLY A 23 -12.65 -12.94 -4.89
N THR A 24 -11.97 -11.84 -5.25
CA THR A 24 -10.50 -11.82 -5.34
C THR A 24 -9.92 -10.51 -4.82
N LYS A 25 -8.68 -10.58 -4.34
CA LYS A 25 -7.83 -9.41 -4.06
C LYS A 25 -6.51 -9.58 -4.78
N ALA A 26 -6.11 -8.60 -5.57
CA ALA A 26 -4.89 -8.67 -6.38
C ALA A 26 -3.72 -7.97 -5.70
N VAL A 27 -2.53 -8.55 -5.84
CA VAL A 27 -1.23 -7.98 -5.42
C VAL A 27 -1.24 -7.48 -3.97
N VAL A 28 -1.75 -8.33 -3.05
CA VAL A 28 -1.74 -8.01 -1.62
C VAL A 28 -0.31 -8.18 -1.09
N THR A 29 0.36 -7.05 -0.87
CA THR A 29 1.74 -7.03 -0.38
C THR A 29 1.81 -7.62 1.02
N THR A 30 2.87 -8.40 1.28
CA THR A 30 3.13 -9.11 2.54
C THR A 30 2.11 -10.18 2.94
N ALA A 31 1.02 -10.39 2.22
CA ALA A 31 0.04 -11.43 2.55
C ALA A 31 0.65 -12.83 2.80
N PRO A 32 1.69 -13.28 2.05
CA PRO A 32 2.33 -14.57 2.32
C PRO A 32 3.05 -14.68 3.67
N LEU A 33 3.24 -13.58 4.38
CA LEU A 33 3.95 -13.48 5.66
C LEU A 33 3.02 -13.04 6.80
N ALA A 34 1.75 -12.79 6.50
CA ALA A 34 0.78 -12.30 7.47
C ALA A 34 0.19 -13.45 8.29
N ASP A 35 -0.06 -13.18 9.57
CA ASP A 35 -0.84 -14.07 10.45
C ASP A 35 -2.33 -13.78 10.32
N TYR A 36 -2.68 -12.54 9.97
CA TYR A 36 -4.06 -12.07 9.81
C TYR A 36 -4.23 -11.24 8.54
N LEU A 37 -5.41 -11.31 7.94
CA LEU A 37 -5.84 -10.42 6.85
C LEU A 37 -7.02 -9.55 7.32
N ILE A 38 -6.97 -8.26 7.03
CA ILE A 38 -8.16 -7.41 7.05
C ILE A 38 -8.66 -7.30 5.62
N VAL A 39 -9.87 -7.78 5.38
CA VAL A 39 -10.47 -7.89 4.05
C VAL A 39 -11.69 -6.99 3.97
N SER A 40 -11.69 -6.07 3.00
CA SER A 40 -12.90 -5.32 2.64
C SER A 40 -13.78 -6.15 1.74
N ALA A 41 -15.05 -6.26 2.05
CA ALA A 41 -16.03 -6.97 1.21
C ALA A 41 -17.33 -6.17 1.15
N ARG A 42 -18.09 -6.40 0.10
CA ARG A 42 -19.41 -5.79 -0.10
C ARG A 42 -20.48 -6.64 0.54
N THR A 43 -21.19 -6.05 1.48
CA THR A 43 -22.32 -6.67 2.19
C THR A 43 -23.68 -6.17 1.69
N ALA A 44 -23.70 -5.03 0.97
CA ALA A 44 -24.90 -4.46 0.37
C ALA A 44 -24.56 -3.46 -0.75
N GLY A 45 -25.56 -3.09 -1.56
CA GLY A 45 -25.42 -2.07 -2.61
C GLY A 45 -24.62 -2.52 -3.83
N GLU A 46 -24.39 -1.56 -4.73
CA GLU A 46 -23.66 -1.78 -5.98
C GLU A 46 -22.13 -1.67 -5.76
N PRO A 47 -21.28 -2.24 -6.65
CA PRO A 47 -19.83 -2.27 -6.48
C PRO A 47 -19.12 -0.93 -6.26
N HIS A 48 -19.78 0.19 -6.57
CA HIS A 48 -19.24 1.53 -6.46
C HIS A 48 -19.85 2.37 -5.32
N ASP A 49 -20.86 1.83 -4.65
CA ASP A 49 -21.52 2.55 -3.57
C ASP A 49 -20.55 2.71 -2.38
N PRO A 50 -20.45 3.89 -1.77
CA PRO A 50 -19.65 4.06 -0.55
C PRO A 50 -20.28 3.33 0.64
N ALA A 51 -21.59 3.19 0.68
CA ALA A 51 -22.29 2.36 1.67
C ALA A 51 -22.25 0.86 1.31
N GLY A 52 -22.39 -0.01 2.30
CA GLY A 52 -22.43 -1.46 2.11
C GLY A 52 -21.07 -2.12 1.93
N VAL A 53 -20.01 -1.44 2.35
CA VAL A 53 -18.66 -2.02 2.52
C VAL A 53 -18.46 -2.37 3.98
N SER A 54 -17.94 -3.56 4.24
CA SER A 54 -17.62 -4.04 5.58
C SER A 54 -16.19 -4.56 5.63
N LEU A 55 -15.59 -4.60 6.82
CA LEU A 55 -14.24 -5.13 7.06
C LEU A 55 -14.32 -6.40 7.87
N PHE A 56 -13.59 -7.40 7.43
CA PHE A 56 -13.49 -8.71 8.06
C PHE A 56 -12.05 -9.01 8.47
N LEU A 57 -11.87 -9.56 9.66
CA LEU A 57 -10.60 -10.10 10.13
C LEU A 57 -10.56 -11.61 9.84
N ILE A 58 -9.55 -12.06 9.11
CA ILE A 58 -9.34 -13.47 8.78
C ILE A 58 -8.05 -13.93 9.42
N ASP A 59 -8.10 -14.97 10.23
CA ASP A 59 -6.94 -15.66 10.78
C ASP A 59 -6.37 -16.61 9.71
N LEU A 60 -5.06 -16.56 9.50
CA LEU A 60 -4.33 -17.40 8.55
C LEU A 60 -3.61 -18.56 9.24
N ALA A 61 -3.83 -18.76 10.55
CA ALA A 61 -3.30 -19.93 11.25
C ALA A 61 -3.68 -21.22 10.51
N ASP A 62 -2.75 -22.17 10.47
CA ASP A 62 -2.91 -23.46 9.77
C ASP A 62 -3.30 -23.37 8.28
N GLY A 63 -3.01 -22.22 7.64
CA GLY A 63 -3.31 -21.97 6.23
C GLY A 63 -4.61 -21.21 5.97
N GLY A 64 -5.32 -20.80 7.03
CA GLY A 64 -6.57 -20.03 6.95
C GLY A 64 -7.80 -20.88 6.70
N PRO A 65 -8.98 -20.24 6.54
CA PRO A 65 -10.24 -20.94 6.33
C PRO A 65 -10.30 -21.67 4.98
N THR A 66 -11.08 -22.73 4.92
CA THR A 66 -11.33 -23.47 3.67
C THR A 66 -11.90 -22.55 2.60
N GLY A 67 -11.42 -22.69 1.35
CA GLY A 67 -11.83 -21.85 0.21
C GLY A 67 -11.01 -20.58 0.04
N LEU A 68 -10.06 -20.28 0.95
CA LEU A 68 -9.11 -19.20 0.80
C LEU A 68 -7.83 -19.75 0.15
N GLU A 69 -7.43 -19.15 -0.97
CA GLU A 69 -6.20 -19.49 -1.68
C GLU A 69 -5.31 -18.28 -1.87
N LEU A 70 -4.00 -18.44 -1.53
CA LEU A 70 -2.97 -17.43 -1.75
C LEU A 70 -2.07 -17.85 -2.92
N HIS A 71 -2.19 -17.17 -4.04
CA HIS A 71 -1.31 -17.34 -5.20
C HIS A 71 -0.09 -16.41 -5.04
N LYS A 72 0.97 -16.95 -4.45
CA LYS A 72 2.19 -16.19 -4.10
C LYS A 72 2.90 -15.68 -5.35
N LEU A 73 3.32 -14.42 -5.31
CA LEU A 73 4.10 -13.76 -6.35
C LEU A 73 5.20 -12.89 -5.73
N ARG A 74 6.16 -12.50 -6.56
CA ARG A 74 7.22 -11.58 -6.19
C ARG A 74 7.11 -10.33 -7.06
N THR A 75 7.18 -9.17 -6.44
CA THR A 75 7.19 -7.89 -7.14
C THR A 75 8.59 -7.56 -7.66
N ILE A 76 8.72 -6.59 -8.57
CA ILE A 76 10.01 -6.21 -9.18
C ILE A 76 11.02 -5.69 -8.14
N ASP A 77 10.54 -5.13 -7.04
CA ASP A 77 11.33 -4.67 -5.88
C ASP A 77 11.60 -5.79 -4.86
N ASP A 78 11.41 -7.05 -5.28
CA ASP A 78 11.69 -8.26 -4.52
C ASP A 78 10.82 -8.48 -3.27
N ARG A 79 9.69 -7.79 -3.14
CA ARG A 79 8.73 -8.01 -2.06
C ARG A 79 7.86 -9.23 -2.33
N GLN A 80 7.47 -9.91 -1.27
CA GLN A 80 6.48 -10.97 -1.36
C GLN A 80 5.07 -10.36 -1.40
N ALA A 81 4.24 -10.85 -2.30
CA ALA A 81 2.84 -10.52 -2.41
C ALA A 81 2.03 -11.76 -2.79
N ALA A 82 0.72 -11.67 -2.78
CA ALA A 82 -0.16 -12.70 -3.30
C ALA A 82 -1.40 -12.12 -3.94
N ASP A 83 -1.91 -12.80 -4.95
CA ASP A 83 -3.32 -12.70 -5.30
C ASP A 83 -4.09 -13.65 -4.39
N ILE A 84 -5.22 -13.19 -3.86
CA ILE A 84 -6.02 -13.95 -2.92
C ILE A 84 -7.37 -14.23 -3.56
N THR A 85 -7.76 -15.51 -3.57
CA THR A 85 -9.09 -15.95 -4.04
C THR A 85 -9.91 -16.42 -2.85
N PHE A 86 -11.16 -16.00 -2.82
CA PHE A 86 -12.16 -16.44 -1.86
C PHE A 86 -13.25 -17.19 -2.62
N THR A 87 -13.44 -18.47 -2.28
CA THR A 87 -14.47 -19.33 -2.85
C THR A 87 -15.28 -19.93 -1.71
N ASP A 88 -16.47 -19.37 -1.47
CA ASP A 88 -17.36 -19.76 -0.37
C ASP A 88 -16.65 -19.82 1.00
N VAL A 89 -15.76 -18.84 1.25
CA VAL A 89 -15.02 -18.76 2.50
C VAL A 89 -15.95 -18.40 3.64
N ARG A 90 -16.12 -19.34 4.59
CA ARG A 90 -16.97 -19.17 5.77
C ARG A 90 -16.19 -18.56 6.92
N LEU A 91 -16.75 -17.48 7.46
CA LEU A 91 -16.20 -16.78 8.61
C LEU A 91 -17.26 -16.70 9.72
N PRO A 92 -16.88 -16.78 10.99
CA PRO A 92 -17.80 -16.60 12.11
C PRO A 92 -18.32 -15.17 12.14
N GLY A 93 -19.46 -14.94 12.78
CA GLY A 93 -20.10 -13.62 12.82
C GLY A 93 -19.24 -12.51 13.45
N ASP A 94 -18.37 -12.86 14.38
CA ASP A 94 -17.43 -11.96 15.06
C ASP A 94 -16.17 -11.64 14.23
N ALA A 95 -15.99 -12.27 13.07
CA ALA A 95 -14.98 -11.86 12.09
C ALA A 95 -15.27 -10.47 11.49
N LEU A 96 -16.50 -9.98 11.55
CA LEU A 96 -16.89 -8.64 11.15
C LEU A 96 -16.35 -7.63 12.16
N ILE A 97 -15.39 -6.79 11.74
CA ILE A 97 -14.73 -5.80 12.61
C ILE A 97 -15.20 -4.36 12.36
N ALA A 98 -15.77 -4.09 11.19
CA ALA A 98 -16.38 -2.79 10.88
C ALA A 98 -17.45 -2.97 9.79
N ASP A 99 -18.52 -2.21 9.88
CA ASP A 99 -19.64 -2.21 8.94
C ASP A 99 -19.93 -0.79 8.44
N GLU A 100 -20.91 -0.08 8.95
CA GLU A 100 -21.36 1.23 8.43
C GLU A 100 -20.22 2.28 8.32
N ASN A 101 -19.20 2.19 9.16
CA ASN A 101 -18.05 3.10 9.18
C ASN A 101 -16.80 2.54 8.47
N ALA A 102 -16.91 1.43 7.75
CA ALA A 102 -15.78 0.75 7.13
C ALA A 102 -15.01 1.65 6.14
N ILE A 103 -15.73 2.44 5.32
CA ILE A 103 -15.09 3.37 4.37
C ILE A 103 -14.32 4.47 5.10
N GLU A 104 -14.84 5.06 6.17
CA GLU A 104 -14.14 6.08 6.96
C GLU A 104 -12.85 5.53 7.57
N ILE A 105 -12.89 4.27 8.04
CA ILE A 105 -11.70 3.58 8.57
C ILE A 105 -10.66 3.37 7.47
N LEU A 106 -11.09 2.94 6.27
CA LEU A 106 -10.21 2.75 5.13
C LEU A 106 -9.59 4.07 4.65
N GLU A 107 -10.37 5.15 4.57
CA GLU A 107 -9.88 6.49 4.22
C GLU A 107 -8.82 6.97 5.22
N LYS A 108 -9.08 6.85 6.51
CA LYS A 108 -8.11 7.21 7.55
C LYS A 108 -6.84 6.36 7.48
N ALA A 109 -6.97 5.07 7.22
CA ALA A 109 -5.82 4.19 7.03
C ALA A 109 -5.02 4.57 5.78
N TRP A 110 -5.71 4.92 4.68
CA TRP A 110 -5.11 5.40 3.44
C TRP A 110 -4.32 6.70 3.63
N ASP A 111 -4.90 7.69 4.30
CA ASP A 111 -4.24 8.97 4.61
C ASP A 111 -2.98 8.74 5.45
N THR A 112 -3.09 7.90 6.50
CA THR A 112 -1.94 7.54 7.34
C THR A 112 -0.84 6.85 6.54
N ALA A 113 -1.20 5.90 5.66
CA ALA A 113 -0.25 5.20 4.80
C ALA A 113 0.38 6.16 3.77
N THR A 114 -0.39 7.09 3.22
CA THR A 114 0.10 8.10 2.28
C THR A 114 1.14 9.01 2.95
N ALA A 115 0.86 9.51 4.14
CA ALA A 115 1.81 10.32 4.91
C ALA A 115 3.12 9.56 5.20
N ALA A 116 3.02 8.26 5.52
CA ALA A 116 4.20 7.41 5.74
C ALA A 116 5.04 7.22 4.46
N VAL A 117 4.40 6.92 3.32
CA VAL A 117 5.09 6.73 2.03
C VAL A 117 5.73 8.04 1.53
N VAL A 118 5.04 9.17 1.69
CA VAL A 118 5.60 10.50 1.37
C VAL A 118 6.85 10.77 2.23
N SER A 119 6.78 10.45 3.52
CA SER A 119 7.92 10.61 4.43
C SER A 119 9.12 9.74 4.06
N GLU A 120 8.87 8.49 3.66
CA GLU A 120 9.91 7.58 3.14
C GLU A 120 10.55 8.15 1.87
N ALA A 121 9.74 8.61 0.91
CA ALA A 121 10.21 9.19 -0.35
C ALA A 121 11.11 10.40 -0.12
N VAL A 122 10.72 11.33 0.77
CA VAL A 122 11.53 12.51 1.14
C VAL A 122 12.85 12.09 1.79
N GLY A 123 12.83 11.06 2.65
CA GLY A 123 14.03 10.49 3.25
C GLY A 123 15.00 9.95 2.20
N LEU A 124 14.52 9.20 1.22
CA LEU A 124 15.30 8.68 0.10
C LEU A 124 15.85 9.80 -0.79
N MET A 125 15.05 10.80 -1.13
CA MET A 125 15.49 11.97 -1.91
C MET A 125 16.63 12.71 -1.21
N ARG A 126 16.53 12.93 0.10
CA ARG A 126 17.60 13.56 0.91
C ARG A 126 18.88 12.77 0.87
N LYS A 127 18.79 11.44 1.01
CA LYS A 127 19.96 10.54 0.95
C LYS A 127 20.62 10.60 -0.43
N VAL A 128 19.84 10.46 -1.50
CA VAL A 128 20.35 10.51 -2.88
C VAL A 128 21.01 11.86 -3.18
N PHE A 129 20.37 12.96 -2.78
CA PHE A 129 20.93 14.31 -2.95
C PHE A 129 22.29 14.45 -2.24
N THR A 130 22.35 14.10 -0.95
CA THR A 130 23.56 14.18 -0.15
C THR A 130 24.69 13.35 -0.75
N ASP A 131 24.43 12.09 -1.12
CA ASP A 131 25.42 11.21 -1.73
C ASP A 131 25.90 11.74 -3.08
N THR A 132 24.98 12.30 -3.89
CA THR A 132 25.33 12.90 -5.19
C THR A 132 26.30 14.07 -5.01
N VAL A 133 26.02 14.97 -4.04
CA VAL A 133 26.89 16.10 -3.75
C VAL A 133 28.26 15.64 -3.24
N GLU A 134 28.31 14.71 -2.29
CA GLU A 134 29.57 14.19 -1.76
C GLU A 134 30.39 13.42 -2.81
N TYR A 135 29.74 12.60 -3.63
CA TYR A 135 30.40 11.92 -4.75
C TYR A 135 30.99 12.92 -5.74
N SER A 136 30.27 13.99 -6.09
CA SER A 136 30.72 15.01 -7.03
C SER A 136 31.96 15.78 -6.55
N LYS A 137 32.17 15.89 -5.23
CA LYS A 137 33.36 16.48 -4.63
C LYS A 137 34.59 15.57 -4.67
N GLN A 138 34.37 14.26 -4.65
CA GLN A 138 35.44 13.25 -4.56
C GLN A 138 35.86 12.71 -5.92
N ARG A 139 34.90 12.59 -6.87
CA ARG A 139 35.18 12.05 -8.19
C ARG A 139 35.88 13.08 -9.07
N GLU A 140 37.08 12.75 -9.52
CA GLU A 140 37.83 13.60 -10.45
C GLU A 140 37.73 13.08 -11.91
N GLN A 141 37.57 14.02 -12.82
CA GLN A 141 37.72 13.85 -14.26
C GLN A 141 38.30 15.13 -14.88
N PHE A 142 39.10 14.98 -15.92
CA PHE A 142 39.79 16.11 -16.58
C PHE A 142 40.68 16.94 -15.59
N GLY A 143 41.18 16.27 -14.56
CA GLY A 143 42.12 16.89 -13.58
C GLY A 143 41.45 17.72 -12.49
N VAL A 144 40.13 17.70 -12.36
CA VAL A 144 39.35 18.42 -11.33
C VAL A 144 38.20 17.58 -10.82
N PRO A 145 37.68 17.85 -9.58
CA PRO A 145 36.45 17.26 -9.11
C PRO A 145 35.26 17.56 -10.05
N ILE A 146 34.44 16.57 -10.33
CA ILE A 146 33.33 16.76 -11.27
C ILE A 146 32.31 17.79 -10.79
N GLY A 147 32.18 18.00 -9.48
CA GLY A 147 31.35 19.05 -8.88
C GLY A 147 31.78 20.47 -9.22
N SER A 148 32.99 20.69 -9.80
CA SER A 148 33.41 21.98 -10.32
C SER A 148 32.78 22.37 -11.65
N PHE A 149 32.20 21.40 -12.38
CA PHE A 149 31.54 21.67 -13.65
C PHE A 149 30.15 22.32 -13.46
N GLN A 150 29.96 23.49 -14.00
CA GLN A 150 28.75 24.30 -13.81
C GLN A 150 27.46 23.53 -14.19
N VAL A 151 27.52 22.69 -15.23
CA VAL A 151 26.37 21.89 -15.65
C VAL A 151 25.90 20.92 -14.55
N LEU A 152 26.81 20.33 -13.76
CA LEU A 152 26.49 19.46 -12.65
C LEU A 152 26.02 20.25 -11.43
N GLN A 153 26.61 21.45 -11.20
CA GLN A 153 26.15 22.35 -10.15
C GLN A 153 24.68 22.74 -10.36
N HIS A 154 24.29 23.11 -11.58
CA HIS A 154 22.91 23.42 -11.90
C HIS A 154 21.98 22.24 -11.63
N ARG A 155 22.38 21.01 -12.03
CA ARG A 155 21.59 19.81 -11.75
C ARG A 155 21.44 19.54 -10.24
N MET A 156 22.49 19.75 -9.46
CA MET A 156 22.39 19.59 -8.01
C MET A 156 21.52 20.68 -7.37
N VAL A 157 21.50 21.89 -7.91
CA VAL A 157 20.56 22.93 -7.47
C VAL A 157 19.12 22.54 -7.78
N ASP A 158 18.84 22.02 -8.99
CA ASP A 158 17.51 21.53 -9.35
C ASP A 158 17.07 20.41 -8.37
N MET A 159 17.94 19.43 -8.10
CA MET A 159 17.67 18.37 -7.12
C MET A 159 17.35 18.93 -5.73
N HIS A 160 18.09 19.95 -5.28
CA HIS A 160 17.85 20.58 -3.98
C HIS A 160 16.50 21.30 -3.93
N LEU A 161 16.14 22.01 -4.97
CA LEU A 161 14.84 22.68 -5.05
C LEU A 161 13.67 21.67 -5.00
N GLU A 162 13.76 20.59 -5.74
CA GLU A 162 12.76 19.51 -5.72
C GLU A 162 12.67 18.85 -4.33
N LEU A 163 13.81 18.64 -3.67
CA LEU A 163 13.85 18.12 -2.30
C LEU A 163 13.14 19.06 -1.32
N GLU A 164 13.47 20.36 -1.35
CA GLU A 164 12.87 21.34 -0.43
C GLU A 164 11.36 21.48 -0.66
N GLN A 165 10.91 21.48 -1.92
CA GLN A 165 9.48 21.46 -2.24
C GLN A 165 8.79 20.20 -1.71
N SER A 166 9.44 19.04 -1.86
CA SER A 166 8.91 17.76 -1.36
C SER A 166 8.85 17.73 0.17
N VAL A 167 9.86 18.29 0.86
CA VAL A 167 9.85 18.46 2.31
C VAL A 167 8.68 19.36 2.74
N ALA A 168 8.47 20.48 2.05
CA ALA A 168 7.35 21.34 2.35
C ALA A 168 5.99 20.64 2.13
N ALA A 169 5.84 19.90 1.02
CA ALA A 169 4.61 19.15 0.72
C ALA A 169 4.32 18.05 1.75
N GLN A 170 5.36 17.39 2.31
CA GLN A 170 5.21 16.38 3.34
C GLN A 170 4.49 16.89 4.60
N TYR A 171 4.63 18.18 4.95
CA TYR A 171 3.93 18.78 6.10
C TYR A 171 2.45 19.02 5.86
N PHE A 172 1.97 18.87 4.62
CA PHE A 172 0.56 19.03 4.26
C PHE A 172 -0.13 17.68 3.98
N ALA A 173 0.62 16.58 3.95
CA ALA A 173 0.09 15.23 3.78
C ALA A 173 -0.31 14.62 5.13
#